data_320b8ea0647c96f8741435087d529b49
#
_entry.id   320b8ea0647c96f8741435087d529b49
#
_cell.length_a   1.000
_cell.length_b   1.000
_cell.length_c   1.000
_cell.angle_alpha   90.00
_cell.angle_beta   90.00
_cell.angle_gamma   90.00
#
_symmetry.space_group_name_H-M   'P 1'
#
loop_
_entity.id
_entity.type
_entity.pdbx_description
1 polymer ?
#
loop_
_entity_poly.entity_id
_entity_poly.type
_entity_poly.pdbx_seq_one_letter_code
_entity_poly.pdbx_strand_id
1 'polypeptide(L)'
;DLAASPVSGGTSQPDILTMLHAVKGKNFDLGGLEIDKILKYQETLNHCLKDYFIPPEATQVSPLIPFSPMPGGALTANTQMMRDNGTLDKFPEVIKAMREVVEKGGYGTSVTPVSQFYWQQAYANVMFGPWKQIAPGYGKMVLGYFGRTPVEPDAEVVRLASEKLKLEPTKENPLDIADRDEKKKISVWKQRLELEGIETSDENIFIAAACDEKGIAFLKGESPLNVRKNDDKNCNLGENKMANANGNYTVIVDGQKFNVTIAEGNANIQVTPVANTVATPVVAPVTPTPVATPAYSGTAVPAAVNGAVWKILVKEGDTVEKDQQIMILEAMKMEIDITAPVSGVITKILVNNTDAVEE
;
A
#
# COMPACT_ATOMS: atom_id res chain seq x y z
N ASP A 1 -11.19 3.44 -24.93
CA ASP A 1 -12.05 3.54 -23.74
C ASP A 1 -12.04 4.96 -23.21
N LEU A 2 -13.17 5.44 -22.67
CA LEU A 2 -13.34 6.75 -22.06
C LEU A 2 -14.03 6.60 -20.71
N ALA A 3 -13.93 7.60 -19.86
CA ALA A 3 -14.57 7.65 -18.56
C ALA A 3 -15.49 8.86 -18.44
N ALA A 4 -16.32 8.88 -17.41
CA ALA A 4 -17.22 10.00 -17.11
C ALA A 4 -16.90 10.60 -15.73
N SER A 5 -17.03 11.93 -15.61
CA SER A 5 -16.90 12.63 -14.33
C SER A 5 -17.89 12.06 -13.29
N PRO A 6 -17.53 11.93 -11.99
CA PRO A 6 -16.33 12.45 -11.33
C PRO A 6 -15.11 11.51 -11.35
N VAL A 7 -15.20 10.34 -11.98
CA VAL A 7 -14.15 9.32 -11.98
C VAL A 7 -13.35 9.27 -13.30
N SER A 8 -13.38 10.33 -14.07
CA SER A 8 -12.59 10.53 -15.29
C SER A 8 -11.32 11.36 -15.03
N GLY A 9 -10.37 11.29 -15.94
CA GLY A 9 -9.08 11.98 -15.81
C GLY A 9 -8.16 11.32 -14.77
N GLY A 10 -7.20 12.06 -14.24
CA GLY A 10 -6.27 11.55 -13.24
C GLY A 10 -5.63 10.22 -13.63
N THR A 11 -5.81 9.22 -12.81
CA THR A 11 -5.35 7.84 -13.03
C THR A 11 -6.35 6.97 -13.81
N SER A 12 -7.53 7.53 -14.16
CA SER A 12 -8.55 6.86 -14.95
C SER A 12 -8.38 7.14 -16.44
N GLN A 13 -9.43 6.91 -17.23
CA GLN A 13 -9.45 7.19 -18.67
C GLN A 13 -9.76 8.67 -18.94
N PRO A 14 -9.44 9.19 -20.13
CA PRO A 14 -9.82 10.54 -20.53
C PRO A 14 -11.34 10.76 -20.40
N ASP A 15 -11.72 11.96 -19.99
CA ASP A 15 -13.13 12.34 -19.88
C ASP A 15 -13.81 12.38 -21.25
N ILE A 16 -15.00 11.78 -21.35
CA ILE A 16 -15.75 11.66 -22.60
C ILE A 16 -16.13 13.03 -23.20
N LEU A 17 -16.50 14.04 -22.38
CA LEU A 17 -16.83 15.37 -22.87
C LEU A 17 -15.59 16.09 -23.39
N THR A 18 -14.47 15.95 -22.68
CA THR A 18 -13.18 16.50 -23.12
C THR A 18 -12.76 15.91 -24.48
N MET A 19 -12.93 14.60 -24.65
CA MET A 19 -12.63 13.94 -25.93
C MET A 19 -13.58 14.36 -27.04
N LEU A 20 -14.88 14.51 -26.78
CA LEU A 20 -15.85 15.04 -27.75
C LEU A 20 -15.46 16.45 -28.22
N HIS A 21 -15.01 17.30 -27.30
CA HIS A 21 -14.49 18.63 -27.66
C HIS A 21 -13.21 18.55 -28.47
N ALA A 22 -12.27 17.71 -28.12
CA ALA A 22 -10.99 17.56 -28.81
C ALA A 22 -11.14 17.07 -30.25
N VAL A 23 -12.14 16.25 -30.55
CA VAL A 23 -12.40 15.70 -31.88
C VAL A 23 -13.45 16.49 -32.66
N LYS A 24 -14.06 17.53 -32.09
CA LYS A 24 -15.03 18.40 -32.76
C LYS A 24 -14.41 19.03 -34.01
N GLY A 25 -15.12 18.90 -35.13
CA GLY A 25 -14.65 19.39 -36.43
C GLY A 25 -13.60 18.51 -37.12
N LYS A 26 -13.27 17.33 -36.53
CA LYS A 26 -12.52 16.29 -37.19
C LYS A 26 -13.42 15.27 -37.85
N ASN A 27 -12.89 14.55 -38.82
CA ASN A 27 -13.68 13.54 -39.56
C ASN A 27 -13.72 12.20 -38.80
N PHE A 28 -14.31 12.20 -37.57
CA PHE A 28 -14.55 11.03 -36.78
C PHE A 28 -16.06 10.77 -36.63
N ASP A 29 -16.47 9.53 -36.81
CA ASP A 29 -17.80 9.07 -36.41
C ASP A 29 -17.80 8.82 -34.90
N LEU A 30 -18.60 9.57 -34.17
CA LEU A 30 -18.74 9.48 -32.71
C LEU A 30 -19.90 8.57 -32.28
N GLY A 31 -20.47 7.78 -33.19
CA GLY A 31 -21.52 6.81 -32.91
C GLY A 31 -22.82 7.40 -32.35
N GLY A 32 -23.12 8.66 -32.68
CA GLY A 32 -24.37 9.32 -32.26
C GLY A 32 -24.41 9.69 -30.77
N LEU A 33 -23.26 9.92 -30.12
CA LEU A 33 -23.20 10.36 -28.72
C LEU A 33 -23.85 11.74 -28.55
N GLU A 34 -24.83 11.83 -27.64
CA GLU A 34 -25.55 13.05 -27.31
C GLU A 34 -25.03 13.68 -26.03
N ILE A 35 -24.51 14.90 -26.11
CA ILE A 35 -23.88 15.61 -24.98
C ILE A 35 -24.86 15.74 -23.80
N ASP A 36 -26.11 16.07 -24.04
CA ASP A 36 -27.13 16.26 -22.99
C ASP A 36 -27.39 14.97 -22.19
N LYS A 37 -27.37 13.82 -22.86
CA LYS A 37 -27.49 12.52 -22.18
C LYS A 37 -26.27 12.22 -21.35
N ILE A 38 -25.08 12.57 -21.84
CA ILE A 38 -23.80 12.37 -21.08
C ILE A 38 -23.81 13.27 -19.85
N LEU A 39 -24.18 14.54 -19.98
CA LEU A 39 -24.27 15.47 -18.84
C LEU A 39 -25.23 14.96 -17.77
N LYS A 40 -26.43 14.51 -18.15
CA LYS A 40 -27.39 13.92 -17.22
C LYS A 40 -26.84 12.67 -16.53
N TYR A 41 -26.12 11.82 -17.26
CA TYR A 41 -25.46 10.64 -16.70
C TYR A 41 -24.39 11.05 -15.66
N GLN A 42 -23.54 12.01 -15.99
CA GLN A 42 -22.50 12.51 -15.07
C GLN A 42 -23.11 13.14 -13.82
N GLU A 43 -24.21 13.90 -13.94
CA GLU A 43 -24.93 14.46 -12.81
C GLU A 43 -25.47 13.37 -11.88
N THR A 44 -26.08 12.32 -12.46
CA THR A 44 -26.56 11.16 -11.70
C THR A 44 -25.42 10.44 -11.00
N LEU A 45 -24.30 10.21 -11.70
CA LEU A 45 -23.12 9.56 -11.14
C LEU A 45 -22.49 10.37 -9.99
N ASN A 46 -22.36 11.68 -10.16
CA ASN A 46 -21.93 12.59 -9.10
C ASN A 46 -22.81 12.50 -7.86
N HIS A 47 -24.14 12.46 -8.07
CA HIS A 47 -25.09 12.31 -6.97
C HIS A 47 -24.94 10.97 -6.23
N CYS A 48 -24.76 9.87 -6.97
CA CYS A 48 -24.58 8.54 -6.38
C CYS A 48 -23.26 8.39 -5.61
N LEU A 49 -22.19 9.04 -6.09
CA LEU A 49 -20.84 8.88 -5.53
C LEU A 49 -20.47 9.90 -4.45
N LYS A 50 -21.33 10.91 -4.18
CA LYS A 50 -21.04 11.98 -3.21
C LYS A 50 -20.72 11.49 -1.80
N ASP A 51 -21.27 10.34 -1.41
CA ASP A 51 -21.11 9.77 -0.07
C ASP A 51 -19.90 8.84 0.02
N TYR A 52 -19.15 8.67 -1.07
CA TYR A 52 -17.98 7.79 -1.14
C TYR A 52 -16.69 8.60 -1.25
N PHE A 53 -15.67 8.12 -0.55
CA PHE A 53 -14.34 8.69 -0.65
C PHE A 53 -13.70 8.29 -1.99
N ILE A 54 -13.32 9.29 -2.77
CA ILE A 54 -12.56 9.13 -4.01
C ILE A 54 -11.19 9.78 -3.78
N PRO A 55 -10.08 9.01 -3.84
CA PRO A 55 -8.75 9.58 -3.65
C PRO A 55 -8.47 10.70 -4.66
N PRO A 56 -7.81 11.80 -4.26
CA PRO A 56 -7.47 12.90 -5.17
C PRO A 56 -6.71 12.44 -6.41
N GLU A 57 -5.82 11.47 -6.28
CA GLU A 57 -5.03 10.90 -7.38
C GLU A 57 -5.91 10.24 -8.46
N ALA A 58 -7.10 9.79 -8.10
CA ALA A 58 -8.04 9.19 -9.06
C ALA A 58 -8.69 10.23 -9.99
N THR A 59 -8.77 11.49 -9.58
CA THR A 59 -9.53 12.54 -10.29
C THR A 59 -8.67 13.73 -10.73
N GLN A 60 -7.50 13.93 -10.13
CA GLN A 60 -6.61 15.05 -10.43
C GLN A 60 -5.54 14.64 -11.44
N VAL A 61 -5.36 15.44 -12.48
CA VAL A 61 -4.22 15.28 -13.40
C VAL A 61 -2.95 15.73 -12.69
N SER A 62 -1.96 14.84 -12.62
CA SER A 62 -0.62 15.14 -12.13
C SER A 62 0.39 15.09 -13.26
N PRO A 63 1.35 16.05 -13.34
CA PRO A 63 2.41 16.00 -14.33
C PRO A 63 3.35 14.79 -14.16
N LEU A 64 3.29 14.10 -13.01
CA LEU A 64 4.05 12.87 -12.78
C LEU A 64 3.40 11.64 -13.42
N ILE A 65 2.09 11.64 -13.70
CA ILE A 65 1.39 10.49 -14.30
C ILE A 65 1.99 10.07 -15.64
N PRO A 66 2.29 10.96 -16.60
CA PRO A 66 2.90 10.58 -17.87
C PRO A 66 4.30 9.97 -17.75
N PHE A 67 4.98 10.23 -16.64
CA PHE A 67 6.34 9.72 -16.38
C PHE A 67 6.33 8.45 -15.52
N SER A 68 5.18 8.06 -14.99
CA SER A 68 5.02 6.81 -14.26
C SER A 68 4.74 5.68 -15.25
N PRO A 69 5.56 4.61 -15.27
CA PRO A 69 5.33 3.47 -16.15
C PRO A 69 4.21 2.55 -15.61
N MET A 70 3.23 3.08 -14.90
CA MET A 70 2.13 2.32 -14.30
C MET A 70 0.79 2.65 -14.95
N PRO A 71 -0.07 1.62 -15.17
CA PRO A 71 -1.49 1.84 -15.46
C PRO A 71 -2.17 2.63 -14.33
N GLY A 72 -3.14 3.49 -14.69
CA GLY A 72 -3.80 4.38 -13.74
C GLY A 72 -4.42 3.67 -12.52
N GLY A 73 -5.08 2.53 -12.73
CA GLY A 73 -5.64 1.75 -11.62
C GLY A 73 -4.59 1.24 -10.63
N ALA A 74 -3.44 0.80 -11.12
CA ALA A 74 -2.31 0.39 -10.27
C ALA A 74 -1.76 1.60 -9.49
N LEU A 75 -1.67 2.77 -10.12
CA LEU A 75 -1.23 4.00 -9.47
C LEU A 75 -2.17 4.39 -8.32
N THR A 76 -3.49 4.39 -8.55
CA THR A 76 -4.49 4.70 -7.51
C THR A 76 -4.39 3.72 -6.33
N ALA A 77 -4.28 2.41 -6.60
CA ALA A 77 -4.19 1.40 -5.56
C ALA A 77 -2.91 1.56 -4.73
N ASN A 78 -1.77 1.82 -5.37
CA ASN A 78 -0.49 1.94 -4.67
C ASN A 78 -0.37 3.25 -3.89
N THR A 79 -0.87 4.38 -4.40
CA THR A 79 -0.92 5.64 -3.64
C THR A 79 -1.85 5.52 -2.43
N GLN A 80 -2.97 4.78 -2.56
CA GLN A 80 -3.83 4.50 -1.43
C GLN A 80 -3.13 3.64 -0.37
N MET A 81 -2.40 2.60 -0.78
CA MET A 81 -1.60 1.80 0.16
C MET A 81 -0.51 2.63 0.86
N MET A 82 0.16 3.53 0.14
CA MET A 82 1.13 4.44 0.74
C MET A 82 0.47 5.39 1.75
N ARG A 83 -0.74 5.88 1.47
CA ARG A 83 -1.51 6.71 2.39
C ARG A 83 -1.86 5.94 3.66
N ASP A 84 -2.35 4.71 3.51
CA ASP A 84 -2.71 3.85 4.64
C ASP A 84 -1.49 3.51 5.53
N ASN A 85 -0.29 3.45 4.93
CA ASN A 85 0.97 3.20 5.64
C ASN A 85 1.73 4.49 6.04
N GLY A 86 1.14 5.68 5.86
CA GLY A 86 1.78 6.95 6.23
C GLY A 86 3.02 7.33 5.41
N THR A 87 3.24 6.69 4.24
CA THR A 87 4.44 6.88 3.40
C THR A 87 4.18 7.62 2.09
N LEU A 88 3.03 8.28 1.96
CA LEU A 88 2.64 8.95 0.71
C LEU A 88 3.60 10.10 0.32
N ASP A 89 4.27 10.71 1.28
CA ASP A 89 5.32 11.70 1.06
C ASP A 89 6.50 11.17 0.22
N LYS A 90 6.76 9.86 0.27
CA LYS A 90 7.78 9.16 -0.52
C LYS A 90 7.38 8.89 -1.98
N PHE A 91 6.14 9.16 -2.36
CA PHE A 91 5.66 8.89 -3.71
C PHE A 91 6.54 9.46 -4.82
N PRO A 92 7.02 10.74 -4.78
CA PRO A 92 7.90 11.28 -5.82
C PRO A 92 9.25 10.54 -5.92
N GLU A 93 9.78 10.04 -4.81
CA GLU A 93 11.01 9.27 -4.78
C GLU A 93 10.81 7.90 -5.42
N VAL A 94 9.69 7.23 -5.11
CA VAL A 94 9.33 5.92 -5.70
C VAL A 94 9.17 6.04 -7.22
N ILE A 95 8.48 7.08 -7.72
CA ILE A 95 8.34 7.32 -9.17
C ILE A 95 9.70 7.52 -9.85
N LYS A 96 10.62 8.22 -9.22
CA LYS A 96 11.99 8.35 -9.75
C LYS A 96 12.73 7.03 -9.78
N ALA A 97 12.62 6.23 -8.71
CA ALA A 97 13.26 4.93 -8.62
C ALA A 97 12.70 3.93 -9.62
N MET A 98 11.40 4.02 -9.98
CA MET A 98 10.77 3.13 -10.96
C MET A 98 11.46 3.14 -12.32
N ARG A 99 12.01 4.29 -12.75
CA ARG A 99 12.71 4.38 -14.04
C ARG A 99 13.90 3.42 -14.10
N GLU A 100 14.75 3.45 -13.07
CA GLU A 100 15.89 2.53 -12.96
C GLU A 100 15.44 1.07 -12.86
N VAL A 101 14.41 0.81 -12.07
CA VAL A 101 13.87 -0.53 -11.86
C VAL A 101 13.34 -1.12 -13.17
N VAL A 102 12.63 -0.34 -13.99
CA VAL A 102 12.14 -0.77 -15.31
C VAL A 102 13.30 -1.04 -16.26
N GLU A 103 14.28 -0.14 -16.32
CA GLU A 103 15.46 -0.28 -17.16
C GLU A 103 16.25 -1.55 -16.81
N LYS A 104 16.63 -1.70 -15.54
CA LYS A 104 17.37 -2.87 -15.06
C LYS A 104 16.55 -4.17 -15.09
N GLY A 105 15.23 -4.07 -15.09
CA GLY A 105 14.32 -5.21 -15.24
C GLY A 105 14.09 -5.67 -16.68
N GLY A 106 14.73 -5.03 -17.67
CA GLY A 106 14.65 -5.44 -19.07
C GLY A 106 13.38 -4.98 -19.81
N TYR A 107 12.73 -3.91 -19.35
CA TYR A 107 11.59 -3.25 -20.00
C TYR A 107 10.39 -4.18 -20.24
N GLY A 108 10.08 -5.10 -19.33
CA GLY A 108 8.87 -5.91 -19.40
C GLY A 108 7.63 -5.03 -19.54
N THR A 109 6.64 -5.49 -20.29
CA THR A 109 5.41 -4.72 -20.53
C THR A 109 4.71 -4.38 -19.22
N SER A 110 4.52 -3.07 -18.96
CA SER A 110 3.95 -2.56 -17.71
C SER A 110 2.42 -2.73 -17.66
N VAL A 111 1.96 -3.96 -17.63
CA VAL A 111 0.58 -4.37 -17.36
C VAL A 111 0.56 -5.27 -16.14
N THR A 112 -0.60 -5.48 -15.54
CA THR A 112 -0.74 -6.40 -14.39
C THR A 112 -0.29 -7.81 -14.77
N PRO A 113 0.60 -8.47 -14.01
CA PRO A 113 1.13 -8.05 -12.68
C PRO A 113 2.47 -7.29 -12.74
N VAL A 114 3.11 -7.11 -13.91
CA VAL A 114 4.46 -6.55 -14.05
C VAL A 114 4.56 -5.12 -13.52
N SER A 115 3.55 -4.29 -13.75
CA SER A 115 3.49 -2.94 -13.18
C SER A 115 3.59 -2.95 -11.65
N GLN A 116 2.98 -3.94 -10.99
CA GLN A 116 3.07 -4.09 -9.55
C GLN A 116 4.46 -4.57 -9.11
N PHE A 117 5.13 -5.40 -9.90
CA PHE A 117 6.50 -5.82 -9.60
C PHE A 117 7.48 -4.65 -9.63
N TYR A 118 7.36 -3.77 -10.64
CA TYR A 118 8.16 -2.56 -10.72
C TYR A 118 7.92 -1.63 -9.54
N TRP A 119 6.66 -1.44 -9.17
CA TRP A 119 6.31 -0.62 -8.02
C TRP A 119 6.91 -1.17 -6.74
N GLN A 120 6.70 -2.45 -6.45
CA GLN A 120 7.20 -3.09 -5.24
C GLN A 120 8.72 -2.98 -5.12
N GLN A 121 9.44 -3.21 -6.23
CA GLN A 121 10.90 -3.06 -6.21
C GLN A 121 11.34 -1.60 -6.03
N ALA A 122 10.68 -0.65 -6.69
CA ALA A 122 10.99 0.76 -6.53
C ALA A 122 10.71 1.24 -5.10
N TYR A 123 9.58 0.83 -4.53
CA TYR A 123 9.23 1.11 -3.15
C TYR A 123 10.26 0.51 -2.18
N ALA A 124 10.63 -0.76 -2.37
CA ALA A 124 11.67 -1.39 -1.55
C ALA A 124 13.02 -0.67 -1.64
N ASN A 125 13.40 -0.20 -2.83
CA ASN A 125 14.64 0.56 -3.02
C ASN A 125 14.62 1.91 -2.28
N VAL A 126 13.46 2.56 -2.18
CA VAL A 126 13.31 3.84 -1.46
C VAL A 126 13.30 3.62 0.05
N MET A 127 12.54 2.64 0.53
CA MET A 127 12.35 2.41 1.97
C MET A 127 13.55 1.74 2.63
N PHE A 128 14.15 0.75 1.98
CA PHE A 128 15.23 -0.06 2.58
C PHE A 128 16.62 0.25 2.01
N GLY A 129 16.68 1.06 0.97
CA GLY A 129 17.89 1.39 0.23
C GLY A 129 18.06 0.56 -1.05
N PRO A 130 18.76 1.14 -2.07
CA PRO A 130 18.86 0.57 -3.41
C PRO A 130 19.34 -0.89 -3.40
N TRP A 131 18.53 -1.78 -3.97
CA TRP A 131 18.84 -3.20 -4.20
C TRP A 131 19.18 -4.03 -2.94
N LYS A 132 18.94 -3.50 -1.75
CA LYS A 132 19.11 -4.26 -0.49
C LYS A 132 18.10 -5.38 -0.35
N GLN A 133 16.89 -5.16 -0.85
CA GLN A 133 15.82 -6.16 -0.91
C GLN A 133 15.38 -6.35 -2.36
N ILE A 134 15.01 -7.57 -2.71
CA ILE A 134 14.44 -7.92 -4.00
C ILE A 134 13.00 -8.36 -3.79
N ALA A 135 12.07 -7.61 -4.36
CA ALA A 135 10.66 -7.97 -4.33
C ALA A 135 10.45 -9.31 -5.06
N PRO A 136 9.75 -10.31 -4.48
CA PRO A 136 9.68 -11.66 -5.03
C PRO A 136 9.16 -11.72 -6.47
N GLY A 137 8.12 -10.94 -6.81
CA GLY A 137 7.58 -10.87 -8.16
C GLY A 137 8.58 -10.30 -9.16
N TYR A 138 9.26 -9.20 -8.80
CA TYR A 138 10.30 -8.59 -9.62
C TYR A 138 11.50 -9.53 -9.81
N GLY A 139 11.96 -10.16 -8.73
CA GLY A 139 13.06 -11.11 -8.80
C GLY A 139 12.76 -12.32 -9.70
N LYS A 140 11.57 -12.91 -9.57
CA LYS A 140 11.14 -13.99 -10.47
C LYS A 140 11.06 -13.54 -11.93
N MET A 141 10.63 -12.29 -12.17
CA MET A 141 10.57 -11.72 -13.52
C MET A 141 11.97 -11.63 -14.16
N VAL A 142 12.94 -11.03 -13.46
CA VAL A 142 14.31 -10.88 -14.00
C VAL A 142 15.06 -12.21 -14.11
N LEU A 143 14.66 -13.22 -13.32
CA LEU A 143 15.16 -14.58 -13.41
C LEU A 143 14.52 -15.42 -14.53
N GLY A 144 13.50 -14.89 -15.24
CA GLY A 144 12.88 -15.55 -16.39
C GLY A 144 11.68 -16.45 -16.06
N TYR A 145 11.21 -16.52 -14.82
CA TYR A 145 10.08 -17.38 -14.41
C TYR A 145 8.74 -16.99 -15.03
N PHE A 146 8.63 -15.78 -15.57
CA PHE A 146 7.44 -15.31 -16.32
C PHE A 146 7.71 -15.14 -17.82
N GLY A 147 8.78 -15.74 -18.32
CA GLY A 147 9.23 -15.62 -19.70
C GLY A 147 10.29 -14.52 -19.87
N ARG A 148 10.68 -14.32 -21.13
CA ARG A 148 11.71 -13.34 -21.47
C ARG A 148 11.18 -11.91 -21.47
N THR A 149 12.03 -10.98 -21.05
CA THR A 149 11.83 -9.55 -21.20
C THR A 149 12.28 -9.06 -22.59
N PRO A 150 11.83 -7.89 -23.08
CA PRO A 150 12.25 -7.31 -24.37
C PRO A 150 13.76 -7.09 -24.50
N VAL A 151 14.42 -6.73 -23.40
CA VAL A 151 15.87 -6.58 -23.27
C VAL A 151 16.34 -7.48 -22.14
N GLU A 152 17.54 -8.02 -22.23
CA GLU A 152 18.11 -8.81 -21.12
C GLU A 152 18.20 -7.93 -19.86
N PRO A 153 17.73 -8.42 -18.71
CA PRO A 153 17.85 -7.69 -17.45
C PRO A 153 19.30 -7.47 -17.06
N ASP A 154 19.52 -6.45 -16.22
CA ASP A 154 20.85 -6.13 -15.69
C ASP A 154 21.46 -7.35 -14.96
N ALA A 155 22.68 -7.72 -15.31
CA ALA A 155 23.33 -8.94 -14.82
C ALA A 155 23.53 -8.92 -13.28
N GLU A 156 23.79 -7.76 -12.70
CA GLU A 156 23.93 -7.62 -11.24
C GLU A 156 22.59 -7.80 -10.53
N VAL A 157 21.51 -7.25 -11.11
CA VAL A 157 20.15 -7.45 -10.58
C VAL A 157 19.73 -8.92 -10.65
N VAL A 158 20.05 -9.60 -11.75
CA VAL A 158 19.82 -11.06 -11.90
C VAL A 158 20.57 -11.84 -10.82
N ARG A 159 21.85 -11.52 -10.59
CA ARG A 159 22.68 -12.14 -9.55
C ARG A 159 22.06 -11.94 -8.16
N LEU A 160 21.71 -10.68 -7.82
CA LEU A 160 21.09 -10.35 -6.55
C LEU A 160 19.73 -11.05 -6.34
N ALA A 161 18.92 -11.13 -7.41
CA ALA A 161 17.64 -11.83 -7.36
C ALA A 161 17.84 -13.33 -7.12
N SER A 162 18.81 -13.95 -7.79
CA SER A 162 19.16 -15.37 -7.58
C SER A 162 19.60 -15.65 -6.13
N GLU A 163 20.51 -14.82 -5.60
CA GLU A 163 21.00 -14.97 -4.23
C GLU A 163 19.89 -14.78 -3.17
N LYS A 164 19.07 -13.71 -3.33
CA LYS A 164 18.03 -13.36 -2.36
C LYS A 164 16.86 -14.35 -2.36
N LEU A 165 16.41 -14.75 -3.55
CA LEU A 165 15.28 -15.66 -3.70
C LEU A 165 15.70 -17.15 -3.66
N LYS A 166 17.00 -17.44 -3.69
CA LYS A 166 17.53 -18.82 -3.79
C LYS A 166 16.96 -19.58 -4.99
N LEU A 167 16.84 -18.88 -6.13
CA LEU A 167 16.31 -19.38 -7.38
C LEU A 167 17.33 -19.17 -8.49
N GLU A 168 17.50 -20.18 -9.36
CA GLU A 168 18.38 -20.06 -10.51
C GLU A 168 17.68 -19.37 -11.70
N PRO A 169 18.39 -18.58 -12.52
CA PRO A 169 17.84 -18.02 -13.75
C PRO A 169 17.37 -19.14 -14.68
N THR A 170 16.25 -18.93 -15.37
CA THR A 170 15.68 -19.94 -16.27
C THR A 170 15.24 -19.31 -17.60
N LYS A 171 15.26 -20.14 -18.68
CA LYS A 171 14.67 -19.83 -19.99
C LYS A 171 13.54 -20.81 -20.34
N GLU A 172 13.10 -21.58 -19.36
CA GLU A 172 12.04 -22.54 -19.52
C GLU A 172 10.69 -21.86 -19.79
N ASN A 173 9.78 -22.57 -20.44
CA ASN A 173 8.44 -22.06 -20.67
C ASN A 173 7.71 -21.85 -19.32
N PRO A 174 7.20 -20.65 -19.04
CA PRO A 174 6.48 -20.36 -17.79
C PRO A 174 5.28 -21.27 -17.53
N LEU A 175 4.62 -21.78 -18.57
CA LEU A 175 3.51 -22.73 -18.41
C LEU A 175 4.00 -24.07 -17.86
N ASP A 176 5.13 -24.58 -18.38
CA ASP A 176 5.71 -25.85 -17.90
C ASP A 176 6.18 -25.72 -16.43
N ILE A 177 6.66 -24.53 -16.04
CA ILE A 177 7.00 -24.23 -14.65
C ILE A 177 5.74 -24.22 -13.78
N ALA A 178 4.67 -23.57 -14.25
CA ALA A 178 3.40 -23.47 -13.53
C ALA A 178 2.70 -24.82 -13.38
N ASP A 179 2.76 -25.68 -14.41
CA ASP A 179 2.14 -27.01 -14.40
C ASP A 179 2.79 -27.97 -13.39
N ARG A 180 4.06 -27.73 -13.04
CA ARG A 180 4.76 -28.48 -12.00
C ARG A 180 4.50 -27.97 -10.57
N ASP A 181 3.87 -26.81 -10.43
CA ASP A 181 3.54 -26.26 -9.13
C ASP A 181 2.35 -27.01 -8.51
N GLU A 182 2.64 -27.90 -7.56
CA GLU A 182 1.63 -28.70 -6.86
C GLU A 182 0.50 -27.85 -6.26
N LYS A 183 0.81 -26.63 -5.80
CA LYS A 183 -0.18 -25.72 -5.17
C LYS A 183 -1.20 -25.18 -6.17
N LYS A 184 -0.91 -25.21 -7.46
CA LYS A 184 -1.81 -24.73 -8.53
C LYS A 184 -2.71 -25.79 -9.12
N LYS A 185 -2.55 -27.06 -8.72
CA LYS A 185 -3.37 -28.15 -9.23
C LYS A 185 -4.84 -28.02 -8.82
N ILE A 186 -5.74 -28.27 -9.74
CA ILE A 186 -7.20 -28.28 -9.51
C ILE A 186 -7.55 -29.23 -8.36
N SER A 187 -6.88 -30.38 -8.26
CA SER A 187 -7.12 -31.35 -7.18
C SER A 187 -6.86 -30.79 -5.78
N VAL A 188 -5.88 -29.90 -5.64
CA VAL A 188 -5.56 -29.25 -4.36
C VAL A 188 -6.69 -28.29 -3.97
N TRP A 189 -7.19 -27.50 -4.91
CA TRP A 189 -8.31 -26.59 -4.65
C TRP A 189 -9.63 -27.32 -4.39
N LYS A 190 -9.90 -28.43 -5.09
CA LYS A 190 -11.04 -29.30 -4.76
C LYS A 190 -10.97 -29.80 -3.32
N GLN A 191 -9.84 -30.37 -2.94
CA GLN A 191 -9.64 -30.84 -1.56
C GLN A 191 -9.77 -29.72 -0.54
N ARG A 192 -9.25 -28.52 -0.84
CA ARG A 192 -9.38 -27.35 0.03
C ARG A 192 -10.85 -26.95 0.22
N LEU A 193 -11.64 -26.88 -0.84
CA LEU A 193 -13.08 -26.56 -0.78
C LEU A 193 -13.85 -27.61 0.03
N GLU A 194 -13.56 -28.90 -0.18
CA GLU A 194 -14.16 -30.00 0.59
C GLU A 194 -13.89 -29.85 2.09
N LEU A 195 -12.64 -29.54 2.48
CA LEU A 195 -12.25 -29.33 3.87
C LEU A 195 -12.98 -28.13 4.51
N GLU A 196 -13.28 -27.10 3.73
CA GLU A 196 -14.02 -25.93 4.16
C GLU A 196 -15.55 -26.09 4.09
N GLY A 197 -16.04 -27.24 3.64
CA GLY A 197 -17.47 -27.53 3.48
C GLY A 197 -18.15 -26.77 2.34
N ILE A 198 -17.37 -26.36 1.33
CA ILE A 198 -17.83 -25.59 0.17
C ILE A 198 -18.02 -26.56 -1.01
N GLU A 199 -19.10 -26.35 -1.79
CA GLU A 199 -19.35 -27.12 -2.99
C GLU A 199 -18.22 -27.03 -4.01
N THR A 200 -17.78 -28.16 -4.58
CA THR A 200 -16.70 -28.25 -5.56
C THR A 200 -17.16 -28.13 -7.00
N SER A 201 -18.00 -27.12 -7.29
CA SER A 201 -18.34 -26.75 -8.66
C SER A 201 -17.14 -26.15 -9.39
N ASP A 202 -17.13 -26.19 -10.72
CA ASP A 202 -16.05 -25.60 -11.53
C ASP A 202 -15.92 -24.09 -11.25
N GLU A 203 -17.03 -23.38 -11.01
CA GLU A 203 -17.03 -21.98 -10.67
C GLU A 203 -16.36 -21.73 -9.31
N ASN A 204 -16.72 -22.49 -8.27
CA ASN A 204 -16.13 -22.37 -6.94
C ASN A 204 -14.63 -22.71 -6.94
N ILE A 205 -14.23 -23.74 -7.70
CA ILE A 205 -12.82 -24.07 -7.88
C ILE A 205 -12.07 -22.92 -8.54
N PHE A 206 -12.65 -22.32 -9.59
CA PHE A 206 -12.05 -21.16 -10.27
C PHE A 206 -11.90 -19.96 -9.33
N ILE A 207 -12.94 -19.62 -8.57
CA ILE A 207 -12.91 -18.53 -7.60
C ILE A 207 -11.82 -18.77 -6.55
N ALA A 208 -11.78 -19.98 -5.97
CA ALA A 208 -10.78 -20.33 -4.97
C ALA A 208 -9.36 -20.30 -5.55
N ALA A 209 -9.13 -20.89 -6.72
CA ALA A 209 -7.81 -20.94 -7.35
C ALA A 209 -7.30 -19.58 -7.84
N ALA A 210 -8.21 -18.68 -8.27
CA ALA A 210 -7.85 -17.35 -8.77
C ALA A 210 -7.66 -16.32 -7.66
N CYS A 211 -8.36 -16.47 -6.52
CA CYS A 211 -8.41 -15.47 -5.46
C CYS A 211 -7.88 -15.96 -4.09
N ASP A 212 -7.36 -17.18 -4.01
CA ASP A 212 -6.78 -17.78 -2.79
C ASP A 212 -7.71 -17.65 -1.57
N GLU A 213 -7.18 -17.28 -0.42
CA GLU A 213 -7.94 -17.13 0.84
C GLU A 213 -9.10 -16.12 0.71
N LYS A 214 -8.97 -15.10 -0.14
CA LYS A 214 -10.08 -14.15 -0.40
C LYS A 214 -11.22 -14.81 -1.16
N GLY A 215 -10.90 -15.74 -2.07
CA GLY A 215 -11.90 -16.55 -2.76
C GLY A 215 -12.64 -17.48 -1.81
N ILE A 216 -11.93 -18.13 -0.90
CA ILE A 216 -12.52 -18.97 0.14
C ILE A 216 -13.44 -18.15 1.06
N ALA A 217 -12.98 -16.99 1.55
CA ALA A 217 -13.77 -16.10 2.39
C ALA A 217 -15.06 -15.65 1.68
N PHE A 218 -14.95 -15.26 0.40
CA PHE A 218 -16.10 -14.90 -0.43
C PHE A 218 -17.11 -16.06 -0.55
N LEU A 219 -16.63 -17.27 -0.83
CA LEU A 219 -17.49 -18.46 -0.95
C LEU A 219 -18.16 -18.85 0.36
N LYS A 220 -17.58 -18.47 1.50
CA LYS A 220 -18.20 -18.60 2.84
C LYS A 220 -19.23 -17.51 3.14
N GLY A 221 -19.44 -16.57 2.23
CA GLY A 221 -20.37 -15.45 2.41
C GLY A 221 -19.74 -14.22 3.08
N GLU A 222 -18.44 -14.19 3.28
CA GLU A 222 -17.74 -13.02 3.75
C GLU A 222 -17.57 -12.05 2.58
N SER A 223 -18.26 -10.90 2.62
CA SER A 223 -18.22 -9.86 1.60
C SER A 223 -17.82 -8.54 2.22
N PRO A 224 -16.54 -8.31 2.54
CA PRO A 224 -16.11 -7.02 3.02
C PRO A 224 -16.32 -5.96 1.94
N LEU A 225 -17.10 -4.92 2.26
CA LEU A 225 -17.25 -3.75 1.38
C LEU A 225 -15.94 -2.95 1.41
N ASN A 226 -15.15 -3.06 0.35
CA ASN A 226 -13.90 -2.32 0.20
C ASN A 226 -14.10 -0.88 -0.32
N VAL A 227 -15.34 -0.37 -0.36
CA VAL A 227 -15.67 1.01 -0.67
C VAL A 227 -15.70 1.84 0.61
N ARG A 228 -15.09 3.02 0.58
CA ARG A 228 -15.00 3.92 1.73
C ARG A 228 -16.08 4.99 1.63
N LYS A 229 -16.99 5.05 2.60
CA LYS A 229 -17.95 6.15 2.74
C LYS A 229 -17.36 7.27 3.57
N ASN A 230 -17.73 8.51 3.26
CA ASN A 230 -17.23 9.69 3.97
C ASN A 230 -17.61 9.70 5.46
N ASP A 231 -18.71 9.05 5.83
CA ASP A 231 -19.21 8.97 7.21
C ASP A 231 -18.62 7.80 8.02
N ASP A 232 -17.86 6.91 7.41
CA ASP A 232 -17.18 5.84 8.12
C ASP A 232 -16.08 6.45 8.99
N LYS A 233 -16.34 6.55 10.31
CA LYS A 233 -15.43 7.09 11.33
C LYS A 233 -14.07 6.37 11.40
N ASN A 234 -13.88 5.31 10.62
CA ASN A 234 -12.64 4.55 10.45
C ASN A 234 -11.87 4.87 9.16
N CYS A 235 -12.22 5.91 8.42
CA CYS A 235 -11.29 6.48 7.46
C CYS A 235 -10.12 7.11 8.24
N ASN A 236 -9.19 6.29 8.69
CA ASN A 236 -7.83 6.72 9.00
C ASN A 236 -7.16 7.09 7.67
N LEU A 237 -7.74 8.09 7.02
CA LEU A 237 -7.02 8.90 6.07
C LEU A 237 -5.97 9.59 6.90
N GLY A 238 -4.71 9.51 6.47
CA GLY A 238 -3.65 10.38 6.96
C GLY A 238 -3.96 11.86 6.72
N GLU A 239 -5.16 12.25 7.03
CA GLU A 239 -5.43 13.61 7.43
C GLU A 239 -4.66 13.78 8.73
N ASN A 240 -3.63 14.64 8.71
CA ASN A 240 -3.49 15.52 9.84
C ASN A 240 -4.93 15.85 10.26
N LYS A 241 -5.46 15.16 11.27
CA LYS A 241 -6.59 15.67 12.01
C LYS A 241 -6.15 17.08 12.37
N MET A 242 -6.60 18.07 11.63
CA MET A 242 -6.92 19.31 12.29
C MET A 242 -7.88 18.86 13.39
N ALA A 243 -7.33 18.65 14.58
CA ALA A 243 -8.11 18.41 15.78
C ALA A 243 -9.22 19.42 15.73
N ASN A 244 -10.46 18.98 15.93
CA ASN A 244 -11.63 19.85 16.02
C ASN A 244 -11.18 21.16 16.60
N ALA A 245 -11.28 22.24 15.81
CA ALA A 245 -10.54 23.49 16.00
C ALA A 245 -10.98 24.29 17.24
N ASN A 246 -11.51 23.64 18.25
CA ASN A 246 -11.77 24.21 19.56
C ASN A 246 -10.74 23.65 20.54
N GLY A 247 -9.69 24.42 20.79
CA GLY A 247 -8.63 24.00 21.71
C GLY A 247 -7.68 25.13 22.08
N ASN A 248 -7.02 24.98 23.23
CA ASN A 248 -5.95 25.85 23.67
C ASN A 248 -4.62 25.19 23.24
N TYR A 249 -3.85 25.92 22.45
CA TYR A 249 -2.55 25.49 21.95
C TYR A 249 -1.45 26.38 22.49
N THR A 250 -0.31 25.82 22.82
CA THR A 250 0.90 26.59 23.11
C THR A 250 1.80 26.56 21.88
N VAL A 251 2.00 27.70 21.26
CA VAL A 251 2.87 27.89 20.10
C VAL A 251 4.16 28.57 20.56
N ILE A 252 5.31 28.10 20.08
CA ILE A 252 6.61 28.70 20.36
C ILE A 252 7.10 29.37 19.07
N VAL A 253 7.33 30.67 19.10
CA VAL A 253 7.89 31.45 18.00
C VAL A 253 9.13 32.17 18.54
N ASP A 254 10.28 31.98 17.93
CA ASP A 254 11.56 32.60 18.34
C ASP A 254 11.90 32.42 19.83
N GLY A 255 11.55 31.22 20.39
CA GLY A 255 11.78 30.93 21.81
C GLY A 255 10.75 31.50 22.78
N GLN A 256 9.78 32.27 22.31
CA GLN A 256 8.68 32.79 23.13
C GLN A 256 7.44 31.90 23.04
N LYS A 257 6.80 31.64 24.18
CA LYS A 257 5.58 30.82 24.27
C LYS A 257 4.34 31.68 24.14
N PHE A 258 3.43 31.28 23.26
CA PHE A 258 2.13 31.91 23.07
C PHE A 258 1.02 30.88 23.30
N ASN A 259 0.02 31.23 24.10
CA ASN A 259 -1.20 30.43 24.22
C ASN A 259 -2.20 30.90 23.16
N VAL A 260 -2.58 30.02 22.25
CA VAL A 260 -3.53 30.29 21.16
C VAL A 260 -4.79 29.48 21.41
N THR A 261 -5.93 30.16 21.54
CA THR A 261 -7.24 29.50 21.60
C THR A 261 -7.87 29.55 20.22
N ILE A 262 -8.21 28.41 19.67
CA ILE A 262 -8.94 28.29 18.40
C ILE A 262 -10.39 27.93 18.73
N ALA A 263 -11.34 28.71 18.20
CA ALA A 263 -12.77 28.48 18.32
C ALA A 263 -13.43 28.60 16.93
N GLU A 264 -14.43 27.80 16.67
CA GLU A 264 -15.23 27.85 15.44
C GLU A 264 -16.13 29.11 15.46
N GLY A 265 -16.01 29.97 14.43
CA GLY A 265 -16.80 31.21 14.27
C GLY A 265 -15.97 32.48 14.20
N ASN A 266 -16.61 33.64 13.94
CA ASN A 266 -15.99 34.96 13.89
C ASN A 266 -15.58 35.46 15.31
N ALA A 267 -14.57 34.83 15.91
CA ALA A 267 -14.05 35.23 17.20
C ALA A 267 -12.83 36.18 17.03
N ASN A 268 -12.84 37.30 17.71
CA ASN A 268 -11.67 38.17 17.83
C ASN A 268 -10.56 37.42 18.57
N ILE A 269 -9.49 37.09 17.87
CA ILE A 269 -8.34 36.42 18.45
C ILE A 269 -7.51 37.43 19.25
N GLN A 270 -7.49 37.30 20.58
CA GLN A 270 -6.55 38.02 21.44
C GLN A 270 -5.33 37.12 21.73
N VAL A 271 -4.18 37.54 21.26
CA VAL A 271 -2.88 36.90 21.57
C VAL A 271 -2.25 37.66 22.74
N THR A 272 -2.12 37.00 23.88
CA THR A 272 -1.44 37.57 25.04
C THR A 272 -0.10 36.87 25.29
N PRO A 273 1.02 37.60 25.38
CA PRO A 273 2.31 37.02 25.77
C PRO A 273 2.27 36.56 27.23
N VAL A 274 2.81 35.37 27.52
CA VAL A 274 2.93 34.89 28.91
C VAL A 274 4.21 35.46 29.52
N ALA A 275 4.07 36.33 30.54
CA ALA A 275 5.20 36.79 31.31
C ALA A 275 5.82 35.65 32.14
N ASN A 276 7.14 35.53 32.10
CA ASN A 276 7.89 34.58 32.92
C ASN A 276 7.79 34.94 34.41
N THR A 277 6.85 34.32 35.12
CA THR A 277 6.84 34.36 36.60
C THR A 277 7.44 33.05 37.11
N VAL A 278 8.50 33.16 37.88
CA VAL A 278 9.11 32.09 38.66
C VAL A 278 8.10 31.60 39.69
N ALA A 279 7.59 30.39 39.53
CA ALA A 279 6.60 29.82 40.45
C ALA A 279 7.28 29.02 41.56
N THR A 280 6.96 29.33 42.79
CA THR A 280 7.16 28.54 44.00
C THR A 280 6.34 27.20 43.90
N PRO A 281 6.81 26.09 44.48
CA PRO A 281 6.16 24.80 44.29
C PRO A 281 4.87 24.68 45.10
N VAL A 282 3.75 24.56 44.38
CA VAL A 282 2.47 24.14 44.95
C VAL A 282 2.33 22.63 44.68
N VAL A 283 2.06 21.87 45.74
CA VAL A 283 1.79 20.43 45.70
C VAL A 283 0.57 20.14 44.81
N ALA A 284 0.75 19.43 43.73
CA ALA A 284 -0.30 19.01 42.79
C ALA A 284 -1.02 17.75 43.26
N PRO A 285 -2.31 17.57 42.95
CA PRO A 285 -3.04 16.34 43.21
C PRO A 285 -2.53 15.20 42.27
N VAL A 286 -2.38 14.02 42.84
CA VAL A 286 -1.91 12.79 42.17
C VAL A 286 -2.81 12.45 41.00
N THR A 287 -2.28 12.62 39.78
CA THR A 287 -2.82 11.99 38.56
C THR A 287 -2.47 10.51 38.57
N PRO A 288 -3.35 9.62 38.06
CA PRO A 288 -3.05 8.18 38.01
C PRO A 288 -1.82 7.96 37.10
N THR A 289 -0.83 7.31 37.67
CA THR A 289 0.41 6.89 36.99
C THR A 289 0.07 6.01 35.80
N PRO A 290 0.66 6.22 34.61
CA PRO A 290 0.60 5.23 33.53
C PRO A 290 1.17 3.92 34.05
N VAL A 291 0.46 2.83 33.81
CA VAL A 291 0.93 1.47 34.14
C VAL A 291 2.26 1.28 33.42
N ALA A 292 3.33 1.12 34.17
CA ALA A 292 4.64 0.86 33.62
C ALA A 292 4.60 -0.43 32.81
N THR A 293 4.86 -0.33 31.52
CA THR A 293 5.17 -1.47 30.67
C THR A 293 6.34 -2.22 31.30
N PRO A 294 6.27 -3.54 31.46
CA PRO A 294 7.38 -4.31 32.06
C PRO A 294 8.65 -4.08 31.23
N ALA A 295 9.68 -3.54 31.86
CA ALA A 295 10.98 -3.34 31.23
C ALA A 295 11.62 -4.72 31.00
N TYR A 296 11.58 -5.18 29.76
CA TYR A 296 12.34 -6.36 29.33
C TYR A 296 13.80 -5.95 29.13
N SER A 297 14.74 -6.69 29.76
CA SER A 297 16.17 -6.48 29.52
C SER A 297 16.59 -7.23 28.26
N GLY A 298 16.53 -6.56 27.11
CA GLY A 298 16.93 -7.13 25.82
C GLY A 298 16.96 -6.06 24.75
N THR A 299 17.59 -6.34 23.60
CA THR A 299 17.55 -5.48 22.43
C THR A 299 16.18 -5.63 21.75
N ALA A 300 15.40 -4.55 21.71
CA ALA A 300 14.14 -4.54 20.99
C ALA A 300 14.39 -4.68 19.47
N VAL A 301 13.55 -5.47 18.81
CA VAL A 301 13.50 -5.56 17.34
C VAL A 301 12.21 -4.88 16.90
N PRO A 302 12.25 -3.61 16.44
CA PRO A 302 11.08 -2.91 15.96
C PRO A 302 10.63 -3.46 14.59
N ALA A 303 9.38 -3.22 14.22
CA ALA A 303 8.94 -3.43 12.85
C ALA A 303 9.68 -2.44 11.93
N ALA A 304 10.11 -2.92 10.77
CA ALA A 304 10.82 -2.07 9.80
C ALA A 304 9.87 -1.16 9.00
N VAL A 305 8.59 -1.47 9.01
CA VAL A 305 7.50 -0.72 8.36
C VAL A 305 6.17 -1.11 9.01
N ASN A 306 5.17 -0.25 8.83
CA ASN A 306 3.80 -0.58 9.20
C ASN A 306 3.28 -1.74 8.34
N GLY A 307 2.73 -2.76 8.99
CA GLY A 307 2.26 -3.96 8.30
C GLY A 307 1.57 -4.94 9.24
N ALA A 308 1.30 -6.13 8.76
CA ALA A 308 0.77 -7.23 9.56
C ALA A 308 1.82 -8.34 9.73
N VAL A 309 1.87 -8.96 10.88
CA VAL A 309 2.73 -10.12 11.11
C VAL A 309 2.21 -11.29 10.29
N TRP A 310 2.93 -11.65 9.23
CA TRP A 310 2.55 -12.78 8.39
C TRP A 310 2.92 -14.11 9.04
N LYS A 311 4.17 -14.21 9.51
CA LYS A 311 4.65 -15.44 10.11
C LYS A 311 5.79 -15.20 11.10
N ILE A 312 5.71 -15.82 12.26
CA ILE A 312 6.78 -15.86 13.26
C ILE A 312 7.56 -17.15 13.04
N LEU A 313 8.88 -17.06 12.88
CA LEU A 313 9.76 -18.17 12.53
C LEU A 313 10.53 -18.74 13.73
N VAL A 314 10.52 -18.04 14.86
CA VAL A 314 11.23 -18.40 16.10
C VAL A 314 10.27 -18.46 17.27
N LYS A 315 10.72 -19.07 18.37
CA LYS A 315 9.99 -19.15 19.63
C LYS A 315 10.79 -18.48 20.75
N GLU A 316 10.11 -18.14 21.83
CA GLU A 316 10.78 -17.70 23.06
C GLU A 316 11.72 -18.80 23.57
N GLY A 317 12.96 -18.43 23.87
CA GLY A 317 14.03 -19.34 24.24
C GLY A 317 14.94 -19.80 23.09
N ASP A 318 14.58 -19.54 21.82
CA ASP A 318 15.44 -19.91 20.68
C ASP A 318 16.68 -19.03 20.61
N THR A 319 17.81 -19.64 20.25
CA THR A 319 19.06 -18.92 19.97
C THR A 319 19.08 -18.52 18.50
N VAL A 320 19.38 -17.25 18.22
CA VAL A 320 19.45 -16.68 16.87
C VAL A 320 20.82 -16.05 16.63
N GLU A 321 21.29 -16.08 15.40
CA GLU A 321 22.47 -15.38 14.95
C GLU A 321 22.11 -13.98 14.42
N LYS A 322 23.08 -13.08 14.40
CA LYS A 322 22.92 -11.77 13.76
C LYS A 322 22.51 -11.96 12.29
N ASP A 323 21.56 -11.15 11.83
CA ASP A 323 20.98 -11.17 10.48
C ASP A 323 20.16 -12.43 10.16
N GLN A 324 19.93 -13.32 11.14
CA GLN A 324 19.01 -14.44 11.00
C GLN A 324 17.57 -13.94 10.93
N GLN A 325 16.80 -14.46 9.98
CA GLN A 325 15.37 -14.17 9.83
C GLN A 325 14.58 -14.74 11.02
N ILE A 326 13.84 -13.88 11.70
CA ILE A 326 13.06 -14.23 12.90
C ILE A 326 11.55 -14.12 12.70
N MET A 327 11.13 -13.27 11.78
CA MET A 327 9.74 -13.00 11.50
C MET A 327 9.56 -12.53 10.06
N ILE A 328 8.38 -12.69 9.50
CA ILE A 328 7.98 -12.13 8.21
C ILE A 328 6.79 -11.20 8.46
N LEU A 329 6.91 -9.96 8.01
CA LEU A 329 5.79 -9.02 7.94
C LEU A 329 5.20 -9.01 6.52
N GLU A 330 3.89 -8.88 6.41
CA GLU A 330 3.23 -8.51 5.17
C GLU A 330 2.95 -7.01 5.18
N ALA A 331 3.59 -6.29 4.29
CA ALA A 331 3.31 -4.88 4.04
C ALA A 331 3.21 -4.63 2.54
N MET A 332 2.17 -3.95 2.10
CA MET A 332 1.95 -3.59 0.68
C MET A 332 2.00 -4.80 -0.28
N LYS A 333 1.46 -5.94 0.14
CA LYS A 333 1.51 -7.23 -0.60
C LYS A 333 2.95 -7.72 -0.86
N MET A 334 3.88 -7.33 -0.02
CA MET A 334 5.25 -7.84 0.01
C MET A 334 5.49 -8.54 1.33
N GLU A 335 6.22 -9.63 1.26
CA GLU A 335 6.79 -10.28 2.43
C GLU A 335 8.10 -9.56 2.78
N ILE A 336 8.20 -9.07 4.01
CA ILE A 336 9.36 -8.33 4.51
C ILE A 336 9.97 -9.13 5.63
N ASP A 337 11.22 -9.52 5.44
CA ASP A 337 11.99 -10.28 6.43
C ASP A 337 12.43 -9.36 7.57
N ILE A 338 12.05 -9.71 8.79
CA ILE A 338 12.59 -9.11 10.00
C ILE A 338 13.71 -10.01 10.50
N THR A 339 14.90 -9.44 10.63
CA THR A 339 16.09 -10.16 11.03
C THR A 339 16.58 -9.74 12.42
N ALA A 340 17.27 -10.62 13.11
CA ALA A 340 17.87 -10.34 14.40
C ALA A 340 19.01 -9.33 14.23
N PRO A 341 19.01 -8.18 14.92
CA PRO A 341 20.08 -7.17 14.81
C PRO A 341 21.39 -7.62 15.49
N VAL A 342 21.30 -8.56 16.41
CA VAL A 342 22.41 -9.13 17.17
C VAL A 342 22.18 -10.62 17.40
N SER A 343 23.24 -11.38 17.58
CA SER A 343 23.16 -12.78 18.06
C SER A 343 22.73 -12.83 19.52
N GLY A 344 21.84 -13.74 19.88
CA GLY A 344 21.32 -13.84 21.23
C GLY A 344 20.22 -14.86 21.39
N VAL A 345 19.50 -14.79 22.50
CA VAL A 345 18.33 -15.64 22.78
C VAL A 345 17.05 -14.80 22.74
N ILE A 346 16.02 -15.28 22.10
CA ILE A 346 14.71 -14.63 22.05
C ILE A 346 14.09 -14.69 23.45
N THR A 347 14.03 -13.55 24.11
CA THR A 347 13.49 -13.46 25.48
C THR A 347 11.98 -13.40 25.50
N LYS A 348 11.38 -12.68 24.55
CA LYS A 348 9.92 -12.56 24.43
C LYS A 348 9.48 -12.18 23.04
N ILE A 349 8.33 -12.67 22.64
CA ILE A 349 7.62 -12.30 21.42
C ILE A 349 6.36 -11.54 21.83
N LEU A 350 6.24 -10.27 21.41
CA LEU A 350 5.18 -9.35 21.84
C LEU A 350 3.99 -9.29 20.89
N VAL A 351 4.05 -10.01 19.78
CA VAL A 351 3.07 -10.00 18.70
C VAL A 351 2.67 -11.41 18.30
N ASN A 352 1.49 -11.57 17.73
CA ASN A 352 1.01 -12.83 17.16
C ASN A 352 0.90 -12.73 15.63
N ASN A 353 0.72 -13.86 14.96
CA ASN A 353 0.39 -13.87 13.55
C ASN A 353 -0.91 -13.06 13.32
N THR A 354 -0.94 -12.27 12.27
CA THR A 354 -1.99 -11.34 11.87
C THR A 354 -2.11 -10.05 12.69
N ASP A 355 -1.31 -9.86 13.75
CA ASP A 355 -1.29 -8.59 14.46
C ASP A 355 -0.76 -7.47 13.55
N ALA A 356 -1.42 -6.31 13.60
CA ALA A 356 -0.92 -5.11 12.96
C ALA A 356 0.23 -4.53 13.82
N VAL A 357 1.32 -4.16 13.15
CA VAL A 357 2.50 -3.53 13.78
C VAL A 357 2.81 -2.21 13.11
N GLU A 358 3.28 -1.27 13.91
CA GLU A 358 3.74 0.04 13.47
C GLU A 358 5.25 0.16 13.72
N GLU A 359 5.95 0.97 12.90
CA GLU A 359 7.38 1.26 13.01
C GLU A 359 7.76 1.90 14.36
#